data_4bd3d267a2170ec0c52d95f2b0925f45
#
_entry.id   4bd3d267a2170ec0c52d95f2b0925f45
#
_cell.length_a   1.000
_cell.length_b   1.000
_cell.length_c   1.000
_cell.angle_alpha   90.00
_cell.angle_beta   90.00
_cell.angle_gamma   90.00
#
_symmetry.space_group_name_H-M   'P 1'
#
loop_
_entity.id
_entity.type
_entity.pdbx_description
1 polymer ?
#
loop_
_entity_poly.entity_id
_entity_poly.type
_entity_poly.pdbx_seq_one_letter_code
_entity_poly.pdbx_strand_id
1 'polypeptide(L)'
;SYRKDLTYNQKHIDSVLALDLVDVEAIKKADFRVAIDCVNSVGGIILPELLERLGVKHVEKLYCEPTGNFQHNPEPLEKNLGDIMNLMKGGKADVAFVVDPDVDRLAMICENGVMYGEEYTLVTVADYVLKHTPGNTVSNLSSTRALRDVTRKYGMEYSASAVGEVNVVTKMKATNAVIGGEGNGGVIYPASHYGRDALVGIALFLSHLAHEGKKVSELRATYPPYFIAKNRVDLTPEIDVDAILAKVKEIYKNEEINDIDGVKIDFADKWVHLRKSNTEPIIRVYSEASTMEAAEEIGQKIMDVINELAK
;
A
#
# COMPACT_ATOMS: atom_id res chain seq x y z
N SER A 1 -37.50 4.24 -7.32
CA SER A 1 -37.56 4.67 -5.92
C SER A 1 -36.16 4.73 -5.33
N TYR A 2 -35.82 5.81 -4.62
CA TYR A 2 -34.58 5.97 -3.89
C TYR A 2 -34.80 5.51 -2.44
N ARG A 3 -33.90 4.67 -1.91
CA ARG A 3 -33.87 4.26 -0.49
C ARG A 3 -32.50 4.56 0.08
N LYS A 4 -32.45 5.30 1.19
CA LYS A 4 -31.22 5.55 1.96
C LYS A 4 -31.18 4.56 3.13
N ASP A 5 -30.13 3.75 3.19
CA ASP A 5 -29.87 2.86 4.33
C ASP A 5 -28.60 3.35 5.05
N LEU A 6 -28.74 3.77 6.28
CA LEU A 6 -27.67 4.31 7.12
C LEU A 6 -27.02 3.26 8.02
N THR A 7 -27.44 1.99 7.92
CA THR A 7 -26.96 0.93 8.81
C THR A 7 -25.67 0.25 8.32
N TYR A 8 -25.26 0.51 7.07
CA TYR A 8 -24.14 -0.22 6.47
C TYR A 8 -22.78 0.10 7.11
N ASN A 9 -22.55 1.34 7.58
CA ASN A 9 -21.33 1.68 8.29
C ASN A 9 -21.16 0.82 9.54
N GLN A 10 -22.21 0.70 10.35
CA GLN A 10 -22.19 -0.15 11.55
C GLN A 10 -21.99 -1.62 11.21
N LYS A 11 -22.72 -2.13 10.21
CA LYS A 11 -22.57 -3.51 9.74
C LYS A 11 -21.14 -3.82 9.30
N HIS A 12 -20.52 -2.88 8.59
CA HIS A 12 -19.13 -3.05 8.15
C HIS A 12 -18.16 -3.04 9.33
N ILE A 13 -18.29 -2.07 10.24
CA ILE A 13 -17.48 -2.06 11.48
C ILE A 13 -17.70 -3.35 12.28
N ASP A 14 -18.95 -3.81 12.45
CA ASP A 14 -19.23 -5.08 13.14
C ASP A 14 -18.51 -6.26 12.49
N SER A 15 -18.50 -6.31 11.15
CA SER A 15 -17.80 -7.37 10.41
C SER A 15 -16.28 -7.31 10.58
N VAL A 16 -15.71 -6.11 10.62
CA VAL A 16 -14.26 -5.91 10.86
C VAL A 16 -13.89 -6.36 12.28
N LEU A 17 -14.68 -5.94 13.29
CA LEU A 17 -14.43 -6.33 14.69
C LEU A 17 -14.62 -7.83 14.94
N ALA A 18 -15.42 -8.51 14.11
CA ALA A 18 -15.63 -9.95 14.20
C ALA A 18 -14.55 -10.80 13.50
N LEU A 19 -13.56 -10.20 12.86
CA LEU A 19 -12.46 -10.92 12.25
C LEU A 19 -11.58 -11.58 13.34
N ASP A 20 -11.24 -12.84 13.18
CA ASP A 20 -10.50 -13.64 14.17
C ASP A 20 -9.15 -13.02 14.57
N LEU A 21 -8.53 -12.25 13.69
CA LEU A 21 -7.23 -11.60 13.93
C LEU A 21 -7.34 -10.18 14.49
N VAL A 22 -8.55 -9.66 14.69
CA VAL A 22 -8.75 -8.34 15.32
C VAL A 22 -8.88 -8.51 16.83
N ASP A 23 -7.83 -8.11 17.55
CA ASP A 23 -7.76 -8.23 19.00
C ASP A 23 -8.08 -6.91 19.71
N VAL A 24 -9.38 -6.67 19.88
CA VAL A 24 -9.90 -5.44 20.52
C VAL A 24 -9.37 -5.29 21.95
N GLU A 25 -9.21 -6.37 22.71
CA GLU A 25 -8.72 -6.30 24.10
C GLU A 25 -7.23 -5.93 24.17
N ALA A 26 -6.42 -6.45 23.26
CA ALA A 26 -5.02 -6.04 23.14
C ALA A 26 -4.90 -4.56 22.76
N ILE A 27 -5.70 -4.07 21.81
CA ILE A 27 -5.72 -2.67 21.39
C ILE A 27 -6.12 -1.76 22.56
N LYS A 28 -7.19 -2.10 23.29
CA LYS A 28 -7.63 -1.35 24.50
C LYS A 28 -6.54 -1.29 25.55
N LYS A 29 -5.84 -2.40 25.81
CA LYS A 29 -4.77 -2.48 26.79
C LYS A 29 -3.55 -1.66 26.39
N ALA A 30 -3.26 -1.57 25.11
CA ALA A 30 -2.14 -0.79 24.59
C ALA A 30 -2.35 0.72 24.75
N ASP A 31 -3.61 1.17 24.87
CA ASP A 31 -4.04 2.56 25.13
C ASP A 31 -3.42 3.55 24.12
N PHE A 32 -3.45 3.21 22.86
CA PHE A 32 -2.88 4.02 21.76
C PHE A 32 -3.54 5.39 21.67
N ARG A 33 -2.72 6.41 21.41
CA ARG A 33 -3.14 7.73 20.93
C ARG A 33 -3.03 7.71 19.41
N VAL A 34 -4.13 7.94 18.71
CA VAL A 34 -4.20 7.85 17.25
C VAL A 34 -4.49 9.22 16.65
N ALA A 35 -3.84 9.58 15.57
CA ALA A 35 -4.24 10.70 14.72
C ALA A 35 -4.86 10.15 13.42
N ILE A 36 -5.84 10.87 12.86
CA ILE A 36 -6.44 10.53 11.58
C ILE A 36 -6.53 11.75 10.67
N ASP A 37 -6.33 11.51 9.38
CA ASP A 37 -6.62 12.46 8.31
C ASP A 37 -7.53 11.79 7.30
N CYS A 38 -8.71 12.37 7.09
CA CYS A 38 -9.78 11.81 6.27
C CYS A 38 -10.09 12.68 5.04
N VAL A 39 -9.22 13.63 4.72
CA VAL A 39 -9.27 14.50 3.51
C VAL A 39 -10.65 15.15 3.27
N ASN A 40 -11.41 15.42 4.34
CA ASN A 40 -12.79 15.92 4.31
C ASN A 40 -13.75 15.03 3.49
N SER A 41 -13.57 13.72 3.57
CA SER A 41 -14.43 12.73 2.91
C SER A 41 -15.06 11.75 3.90
N VAL A 42 -15.58 10.64 3.38
CA VAL A 42 -16.39 9.67 4.16
C VAL A 42 -15.60 9.00 5.28
N GLY A 43 -14.27 8.97 5.20
CA GLY A 43 -13.41 8.50 6.29
C GLY A 43 -13.66 9.24 7.61
N GLY A 44 -14.00 10.54 7.55
CA GLY A 44 -14.33 11.35 8.74
C GLY A 44 -15.58 10.89 9.48
N ILE A 45 -16.45 10.12 8.84
CA ILE A 45 -17.63 9.50 9.45
C ILE A 45 -17.28 8.17 10.09
N ILE A 46 -16.60 7.30 9.34
CA ILE A 46 -16.46 5.88 9.71
C ILE A 46 -15.25 5.59 10.60
N LEU A 47 -14.11 6.28 10.38
CA LEU A 47 -12.90 6.02 11.16
C LEU A 47 -13.03 6.36 12.66
N PRO A 48 -13.62 7.51 13.05
CA PRO A 48 -13.84 7.79 14.47
C PRO A 48 -14.65 6.70 15.18
N GLU A 49 -15.71 6.19 14.55
CA GLU A 49 -16.55 5.13 15.09
C GLU A 49 -15.79 3.79 15.19
N LEU A 50 -15.05 3.44 14.14
CA LEU A 50 -14.18 2.25 14.17
C LEU A 50 -13.20 2.30 15.32
N LEU A 51 -12.46 3.41 15.47
CA LEU A 51 -11.43 3.58 16.50
C LEU A 51 -12.02 3.55 17.90
N GLU A 52 -13.17 4.19 18.13
CA GLU A 52 -13.89 4.11 19.40
C GLU A 52 -14.25 2.66 19.74
N ARG A 53 -14.77 1.90 18.78
CA ARG A 53 -15.16 0.52 18.97
C ARG A 53 -13.98 -0.45 19.10
N LEU A 54 -12.83 -0.11 18.54
CA LEU A 54 -11.55 -0.79 18.79
C LEU A 54 -10.99 -0.44 20.18
N GLY A 55 -11.59 0.52 20.91
CA GLY A 55 -11.20 0.92 22.26
C GLY A 55 -10.11 2.00 22.32
N VAL A 56 -9.86 2.69 21.22
CA VAL A 56 -8.97 3.85 21.19
C VAL A 56 -9.68 5.05 21.80
N LYS A 57 -9.11 5.61 22.89
CA LYS A 57 -9.73 6.70 23.66
C LYS A 57 -9.30 8.10 23.20
N HIS A 58 -8.12 8.20 22.61
CA HIS A 58 -7.52 9.48 22.23
C HIS A 58 -7.33 9.52 20.72
N VAL A 59 -8.14 10.32 20.03
CA VAL A 59 -8.11 10.48 18.57
C VAL A 59 -7.98 11.98 18.23
N GLU A 60 -6.84 12.34 17.65
CA GLU A 60 -6.63 13.63 17.01
C GLU A 60 -7.18 13.59 15.58
N LYS A 61 -8.05 14.53 15.22
CA LYS A 61 -8.79 14.51 13.97
C LYS A 61 -8.38 15.66 13.07
N LEU A 62 -7.88 15.37 11.87
CA LEU A 62 -7.64 16.32 10.80
C LEU A 62 -8.59 16.00 9.64
N TYR A 63 -9.21 17.06 9.10
CA TYR A 63 -10.02 17.00 7.87
C TYR A 63 -11.07 15.86 7.88
N CYS A 64 -11.80 15.78 8.99
CA CYS A 64 -12.82 14.74 9.23
C CYS A 64 -14.25 15.23 8.96
N GLU A 65 -14.46 16.41 8.39
CA GLU A 65 -15.78 16.89 8.00
C GLU A 65 -16.08 16.48 6.56
N PRO A 66 -17.09 15.64 6.30
CA PRO A 66 -17.33 15.03 4.98
C PRO A 66 -18.00 16.01 4.01
N THR A 67 -17.34 17.14 3.78
CA THR A 67 -17.83 18.21 2.90
C THR A 67 -17.58 17.92 1.42
N GLY A 68 -16.64 17.02 1.12
CA GLY A 68 -16.13 16.78 -0.24
C GLY A 68 -15.18 17.87 -0.75
N ASN A 69 -14.90 18.88 0.07
CA ASN A 69 -13.88 19.88 -0.23
C ASN A 69 -12.55 19.40 0.35
N PHE A 70 -11.77 18.71 -0.46
CA PHE A 70 -10.51 18.12 -0.03
C PHE A 70 -9.51 19.21 0.37
N GLN A 71 -8.98 19.12 1.57
CA GLN A 71 -8.05 20.11 2.12
C GLN A 71 -6.68 20.04 1.43
N HIS A 72 -6.28 18.87 0.99
CA HIS A 72 -5.06 18.63 0.23
C HIS A 72 -5.36 17.66 -0.92
N ASN A 73 -4.38 17.38 -1.78
CA ASN A 73 -4.52 16.33 -2.79
C ASN A 73 -4.90 15.00 -2.11
N PRO A 74 -5.98 14.33 -2.54
CA PRO A 74 -6.51 13.16 -1.84
C PRO A 74 -5.61 11.91 -1.92
N GLU A 75 -4.59 11.91 -2.76
CA GLU A 75 -3.60 10.86 -2.76
C GLU A 75 -2.77 10.91 -1.47
N PRO A 76 -2.72 9.83 -0.65
CA PRO A 76 -2.04 9.84 0.65
C PRO A 76 -0.52 9.66 0.49
N LEU A 77 0.12 10.56 -0.24
CA LEU A 77 1.56 10.63 -0.47
C LEU A 77 2.22 11.66 0.46
N GLU A 78 3.46 11.44 0.83
CA GLU A 78 4.22 12.28 1.75
C GLU A 78 4.12 13.78 1.44
N LYS A 79 4.27 14.15 0.16
CA LYS A 79 4.19 15.55 -0.30
C LYS A 79 2.87 16.26 0.01
N ASN A 80 1.80 15.50 0.26
CA ASN A 80 0.46 16.00 0.51
C ASN A 80 0.10 16.02 2.01
N LEU A 81 0.91 15.40 2.90
CA LEU A 81 0.57 15.08 4.28
C LEU A 81 1.33 15.90 5.33
N GLY A 82 1.79 17.09 4.95
CA GLY A 82 2.61 17.95 5.83
C GLY A 82 1.97 18.25 7.19
N ASP A 83 0.66 18.50 7.23
CA ASP A 83 -0.02 18.91 8.47
C ASP A 83 -0.08 17.77 9.49
N ILE A 84 -0.48 16.57 9.08
CA ILE A 84 -0.52 15.43 10.00
C ILE A 84 0.88 14.96 10.39
N MET A 85 1.87 15.02 9.48
CA MET A 85 3.27 14.75 9.81
C MET A 85 3.81 15.72 10.87
N ASN A 86 3.45 17.01 10.78
CA ASN A 86 3.84 18.01 11.77
C ASN A 86 3.13 17.79 13.12
N LEU A 87 1.86 17.38 13.11
CA LEU A 87 1.13 16.98 14.31
C LEU A 87 1.85 15.83 15.02
N MET A 88 2.28 14.81 14.26
CA MET A 88 3.00 13.65 14.80
C MET A 88 4.36 14.04 15.38
N LYS A 89 5.14 14.92 14.71
CA LYS A 89 6.39 15.46 15.23
C LYS A 89 6.20 16.19 16.57
N GLY A 90 5.02 16.74 16.79
CA GLY A 90 4.63 17.36 18.06
C GLY A 90 4.32 16.38 19.19
N GLY A 91 4.44 15.08 18.98
CA GLY A 91 4.21 14.03 19.99
C GLY A 91 2.74 13.85 20.40
N LYS A 92 1.81 14.24 19.53
CA LYS A 92 0.37 14.21 19.81
C LYS A 92 -0.25 12.81 19.75
N ALA A 93 0.34 11.91 18.97
CA ALA A 93 -0.15 10.54 18.81
C ALA A 93 0.99 9.54 18.68
N ASP A 94 0.67 8.26 18.84
CA ASP A 94 1.62 7.15 18.71
C ASP A 94 1.62 6.59 17.28
N VAL A 95 0.53 6.76 16.55
CA VAL A 95 0.38 6.41 15.13
C VAL A 95 -0.61 7.36 14.48
N ALA A 96 -0.39 7.67 13.20
CA ALA A 96 -1.41 8.33 12.39
C ALA A 96 -1.83 7.45 11.22
N PHE A 97 -3.14 7.50 10.90
CA PHE A 97 -3.77 6.88 9.76
C PHE A 97 -4.30 7.94 8.80
N VAL A 98 -3.95 7.83 7.55
CA VAL A 98 -4.44 8.70 6.48
C VAL A 98 -5.15 7.85 5.45
N VAL A 99 -6.38 8.23 5.12
CA VAL A 99 -7.19 7.52 4.12
C VAL A 99 -7.54 8.42 2.95
N ASP A 100 -7.71 7.80 1.79
CA ASP A 100 -8.22 8.48 0.61
C ASP A 100 -9.76 8.65 0.65
N PRO A 101 -10.38 9.32 -0.35
CA PRO A 101 -11.79 9.70 -0.25
C PRO A 101 -12.80 8.58 -0.10
N ASP A 102 -12.54 7.41 -0.65
CA ASP A 102 -13.40 6.21 -0.59
C ASP A 102 -12.92 5.14 0.41
N VAL A 103 -11.85 5.47 1.17
CA VAL A 103 -11.37 4.69 2.32
C VAL A 103 -10.86 3.29 1.92
N ASP A 104 -10.32 3.18 0.71
CA ASP A 104 -9.75 1.92 0.21
C ASP A 104 -8.21 1.86 0.32
N ARG A 105 -7.54 3.02 0.51
CA ARG A 105 -6.09 3.15 0.72
C ARG A 105 -5.77 3.67 2.10
N LEU A 106 -4.74 3.10 2.70
CA LEU A 106 -4.26 3.44 4.03
C LEU A 106 -2.77 3.79 3.98
N ALA A 107 -2.43 5.04 4.28
CA ALA A 107 -1.08 5.44 4.62
C ALA A 107 -0.95 5.60 6.14
N MET A 108 0.24 5.36 6.64
CA MET A 108 0.54 5.45 8.07
C MET A 108 1.73 6.37 8.31
N ILE A 109 1.72 7.06 9.46
CA ILE A 109 2.81 7.92 9.89
C ILE A 109 3.24 7.49 11.28
N CYS A 110 4.56 7.36 11.47
CA CYS A 110 5.16 6.96 12.72
C CYS A 110 5.04 8.07 13.79
N GLU A 111 5.23 7.72 15.03
CA GLU A 111 5.21 8.63 16.20
C GLU A 111 6.20 9.80 16.07
N ASN A 112 7.26 9.64 15.28
CA ASN A 112 8.27 10.69 15.04
C ASN A 112 7.94 11.59 13.82
N GLY A 113 6.75 11.41 13.20
CA GLY A 113 6.30 12.17 12.06
C GLY A 113 6.91 11.74 10.71
N VAL A 114 7.59 10.60 10.66
CA VAL A 114 8.12 10.01 9.42
C VAL A 114 7.07 9.09 8.81
N MET A 115 6.93 9.11 7.48
CA MET A 115 6.04 8.19 6.77
C MET A 115 6.47 6.74 7.03
N TYR A 116 5.50 5.89 7.32
CA TYR A 116 5.73 4.44 7.41
C TYR A 116 6.11 3.83 6.07
N GLY A 117 5.65 4.46 5.00
CA GLY A 117 5.79 4.05 3.61
C GLY A 117 4.54 3.32 3.12
N GLU A 118 3.93 3.83 2.05
CA GLU A 118 2.66 3.30 1.50
C GLU A 118 2.71 1.81 1.15
N GLU A 119 3.86 1.36 0.64
CA GLU A 119 4.12 -0.05 0.31
C GLU A 119 4.06 -0.95 1.55
N TYR A 120 4.49 -0.44 2.72
CA TYR A 120 4.65 -1.21 3.95
C TYR A 120 3.37 -1.39 4.75
N THR A 121 2.29 -0.69 4.39
CA THR A 121 0.96 -0.98 4.94
C THR A 121 0.59 -2.44 4.69
N LEU A 122 0.63 -2.87 3.42
CA LEU A 122 0.35 -4.26 3.05
C LEU A 122 1.37 -5.23 3.65
N VAL A 123 2.67 -4.90 3.60
CA VAL A 123 3.74 -5.78 4.11
C VAL A 123 3.54 -6.10 5.59
N THR A 124 3.25 -5.07 6.40
CA THR A 124 3.09 -5.24 7.86
C THR A 124 1.82 -6.01 8.21
N VAL A 125 0.70 -5.69 7.55
CA VAL A 125 -0.55 -6.41 7.78
C VAL A 125 -0.40 -7.87 7.32
N ALA A 126 0.31 -8.12 6.21
CA ALA A 126 0.58 -9.46 5.74
C ALA A 126 1.48 -10.27 6.69
N ASP A 127 2.51 -9.65 7.29
CA ASP A 127 3.35 -10.33 8.30
C ASP A 127 2.51 -10.81 9.49
N TYR A 128 1.58 -9.95 9.96
CA TYR A 128 0.66 -10.30 11.04
C TYR A 128 -0.28 -11.45 10.64
N VAL A 129 -0.91 -11.36 9.47
CA VAL A 129 -1.80 -12.42 8.97
C VAL A 129 -1.04 -13.72 8.81
N LEU A 130 0.13 -13.71 8.17
CA LEU A 130 0.93 -14.92 7.94
C LEU A 130 1.46 -15.57 9.21
N LYS A 131 1.71 -14.79 10.26
CA LYS A 131 2.10 -15.30 11.59
C LYS A 131 1.02 -16.18 12.20
N HIS A 132 -0.25 -15.89 11.93
CA HIS A 132 -1.41 -16.61 12.50
C HIS A 132 -2.04 -17.59 11.52
N THR A 133 -2.05 -17.23 10.23
CA THR A 133 -2.66 -18.01 9.15
C THR A 133 -1.68 -18.06 7.97
N PRO A 134 -0.66 -18.95 8.03
CA PRO A 134 0.30 -19.11 6.92
C PRO A 134 -0.43 -19.44 5.62
N GLY A 135 -0.06 -18.76 4.52
CA GLY A 135 -0.66 -18.95 3.21
C GLY A 135 -0.02 -18.05 2.14
N ASN A 136 -0.46 -18.21 0.91
CA ASN A 136 0.07 -17.46 -0.21
C ASN A 136 -0.32 -15.99 -0.15
N THR A 137 0.49 -15.13 -0.75
CA THR A 137 0.20 -13.70 -0.87
C THR A 137 0.26 -13.23 -2.32
N VAL A 138 -0.42 -12.11 -2.59
CA VAL A 138 -0.43 -11.49 -3.92
C VAL A 138 -0.30 -9.99 -3.81
N SER A 139 0.55 -9.38 -4.65
CA SER A 139 0.45 -7.95 -4.96
C SER A 139 0.63 -7.70 -6.46
N ASN A 140 0.47 -6.46 -6.91
CA ASN A 140 0.73 -6.16 -8.30
C ASN A 140 2.24 -6.03 -8.59
N LEU A 141 2.61 -6.08 -9.87
CA LEU A 141 4.02 -6.03 -10.32
C LEU A 141 4.78 -4.77 -9.90
N SER A 142 4.07 -3.65 -9.67
CA SER A 142 4.69 -2.38 -9.26
C SER A 142 4.88 -2.24 -7.75
N SER A 143 4.47 -3.24 -6.95
CA SER A 143 4.60 -3.23 -5.49
C SER A 143 5.97 -3.72 -5.03
N THR A 144 6.34 -3.32 -3.80
CA THR A 144 7.62 -3.70 -3.20
C THR A 144 7.83 -5.21 -3.10
N ARG A 145 9.07 -5.63 -3.29
CA ARG A 145 9.47 -7.04 -3.04
C ARG A 145 9.45 -7.42 -1.57
N ALA A 146 9.31 -6.47 -0.65
CA ALA A 146 9.23 -6.75 0.78
C ALA A 146 8.11 -7.72 1.14
N LEU A 147 6.95 -7.67 0.42
CA LEU A 147 5.88 -8.64 0.61
C LEU A 147 6.32 -10.07 0.25
N ARG A 148 7.06 -10.22 -0.87
CA ARG A 148 7.63 -11.50 -1.27
C ARG A 148 8.58 -12.05 -0.20
N ASP A 149 9.43 -11.20 0.35
CA ASP A 149 10.42 -11.59 1.35
C ASP A 149 9.74 -12.01 2.67
N VAL A 150 8.72 -11.26 3.10
CA VAL A 150 7.90 -11.64 4.26
C VAL A 150 7.17 -12.97 4.02
N THR A 151 6.59 -13.15 2.84
CA THR A 151 5.88 -14.40 2.50
C THR A 151 6.82 -15.60 2.56
N ARG A 152 8.02 -15.47 1.99
CA ARG A 152 9.05 -16.52 1.99
C ARG A 152 9.57 -16.86 3.40
N LYS A 153 9.62 -15.87 4.31
CA LYS A 153 9.96 -16.09 5.74
C LYS A 153 9.04 -17.12 6.40
N TYR A 154 7.78 -17.21 5.97
CA TYR A 154 6.80 -18.20 6.44
C TYR A 154 6.76 -19.48 5.59
N GLY A 155 7.65 -19.64 4.60
CA GLY A 155 7.68 -20.79 3.71
C GLY A 155 6.53 -20.84 2.70
N MET A 156 5.89 -19.71 2.44
CA MET A 156 4.73 -19.59 1.57
C MET A 156 5.10 -18.97 0.21
N GLU A 157 4.18 -19.06 -0.76
CA GLU A 157 4.38 -18.56 -2.12
C GLU A 157 3.82 -17.15 -2.30
N TYR A 158 4.63 -16.28 -2.87
CA TYR A 158 4.23 -14.96 -3.37
C TYR A 158 3.95 -15.05 -4.87
N SER A 159 2.87 -14.40 -5.31
CA SER A 159 2.57 -14.22 -6.73
C SER A 159 2.35 -12.73 -7.06
N ALA A 160 2.86 -12.31 -8.22
CA ALA A 160 2.57 -11.00 -8.76
C ALA A 160 1.40 -11.05 -9.76
N SER A 161 0.61 -9.99 -9.83
CA SER A 161 -0.43 -9.78 -10.85
C SER A 161 -0.12 -8.56 -11.73
N ALA A 162 -0.83 -8.41 -12.84
CA ALA A 162 -0.93 -7.12 -13.50
C ALA A 162 -1.45 -6.05 -12.52
N VAL A 163 -1.13 -4.78 -12.78
CA VAL A 163 -1.58 -3.65 -11.95
C VAL A 163 -3.09 -3.48 -12.05
N GLY A 164 -3.70 -3.15 -10.92
CA GLY A 164 -5.13 -2.94 -10.75
C GLY A 164 -5.79 -3.99 -9.86
N GLU A 165 -6.66 -3.54 -8.98
CA GLU A 165 -7.32 -4.34 -7.95
C GLU A 165 -7.96 -5.62 -8.50
N VAL A 166 -8.69 -5.53 -9.61
CA VAL A 166 -9.35 -6.69 -10.25
C VAL A 166 -8.35 -7.78 -10.61
N ASN A 167 -7.15 -7.42 -11.08
CA ASN A 167 -6.09 -8.36 -11.43
C ASN A 167 -5.51 -9.01 -10.17
N VAL A 168 -5.30 -8.20 -9.10
CA VAL A 168 -4.85 -8.70 -7.80
C VAL A 168 -5.85 -9.72 -7.25
N VAL A 169 -7.14 -9.36 -7.19
CA VAL A 169 -8.22 -10.23 -6.70
C VAL A 169 -8.33 -11.52 -7.49
N THR A 170 -8.26 -11.42 -8.82
CA THR A 170 -8.29 -12.60 -9.70
C THR A 170 -7.13 -13.55 -9.39
N LYS A 171 -5.92 -13.00 -9.22
CA LYS A 171 -4.74 -13.79 -8.87
C LYS A 171 -4.84 -14.37 -7.46
N MET A 172 -5.36 -13.61 -6.48
CA MET A 172 -5.58 -14.08 -5.12
C MET A 172 -6.51 -15.30 -5.08
N LYS A 173 -7.63 -15.24 -5.82
CA LYS A 173 -8.57 -16.38 -5.94
C LYS A 173 -7.92 -17.59 -6.60
N ALA A 174 -7.12 -17.39 -7.66
CA ALA A 174 -6.44 -18.46 -8.36
C ALA A 174 -5.36 -19.16 -7.53
N THR A 175 -4.72 -18.45 -6.60
CA THR A 175 -3.64 -18.97 -5.76
C THR A 175 -4.06 -19.27 -4.32
N ASN A 176 -5.35 -19.11 -3.98
CA ASN A 176 -5.87 -19.21 -2.62
C ASN A 176 -5.08 -18.35 -1.62
N ALA A 177 -4.73 -17.12 -2.04
CA ALA A 177 -3.98 -16.20 -1.20
C ALA A 177 -4.79 -15.77 0.03
N VAL A 178 -4.15 -15.78 1.20
CA VAL A 178 -4.79 -15.40 2.47
C VAL A 178 -4.80 -13.89 2.70
N ILE A 179 -3.92 -13.16 2.00
CA ILE A 179 -3.85 -11.72 1.99
C ILE A 179 -3.21 -11.23 0.69
N GLY A 180 -3.58 -10.05 0.24
CA GLY A 180 -2.98 -9.38 -0.90
C GLY A 180 -3.30 -7.91 -0.92
N GLY A 181 -2.96 -7.24 -2.01
CA GLY A 181 -3.23 -5.81 -2.17
C GLY A 181 -2.31 -5.13 -3.17
N GLU A 182 -2.21 -3.83 -3.01
CA GLU A 182 -1.39 -2.98 -3.87
C GLU A 182 -0.46 -2.10 -3.02
N GLY A 183 0.70 -1.74 -3.56
CA GLY A 183 1.71 -0.92 -2.90
C GLY A 183 1.30 0.55 -2.67
N ASN A 184 0.07 0.90 -2.93
CA ASN A 184 -0.53 2.22 -2.69
C ASN A 184 -1.28 2.30 -1.34
N GLY A 185 -1.06 1.36 -0.44
CA GLY A 185 -1.77 1.27 0.84
C GLY A 185 -3.06 0.44 0.82
N GLY A 186 -3.39 -0.17 -0.32
CA GLY A 186 -4.59 -1.00 -0.48
C GLY A 186 -4.40 -2.40 0.06
N VAL A 187 -5.10 -2.77 1.13
CA VAL A 187 -5.08 -4.10 1.75
C VAL A 187 -6.34 -4.87 1.35
N ILE A 188 -6.18 -6.11 0.88
CA ILE A 188 -7.27 -7.03 0.55
C ILE A 188 -7.15 -8.25 1.45
N TYR A 189 -8.09 -8.44 2.35
CA TYR A 189 -8.13 -9.56 3.28
C TYR A 189 -9.36 -10.45 3.03
N PRO A 190 -9.21 -11.61 2.37
CA PRO A 190 -10.32 -12.46 1.94
C PRO A 190 -11.25 -12.94 3.06
N ALA A 191 -10.75 -13.05 4.30
CA ALA A 191 -11.61 -13.38 5.45
C ALA A 191 -12.67 -12.29 5.73
N SER A 192 -12.44 -11.05 5.29
CA SER A 192 -13.44 -9.99 5.26
C SER A 192 -14.15 -9.97 3.90
N HIS A 193 -13.46 -9.57 2.85
CA HIS A 193 -13.95 -9.54 1.47
C HIS A 193 -12.82 -9.37 0.45
N TYR A 194 -13.13 -9.50 -0.84
CA TYR A 194 -12.19 -9.31 -1.95
C TYR A 194 -12.24 -7.87 -2.51
N GLY A 195 -11.99 -6.88 -1.65
CA GLY A 195 -11.83 -5.47 -2.01
C GLY A 195 -10.77 -4.84 -1.11
N ARG A 196 -10.14 -3.76 -1.57
CA ARG A 196 -9.25 -2.98 -0.72
C ARG A 196 -10.06 -2.33 0.39
N ASP A 197 -9.53 -2.31 1.61
CA ASP A 197 -10.25 -1.84 2.79
C ASP A 197 -9.29 -1.29 3.85
N ALA A 198 -9.34 0.03 4.05
CA ALA A 198 -8.52 0.69 5.05
C ALA A 198 -8.96 0.38 6.49
N LEU A 199 -10.26 0.10 6.74
CA LEU A 199 -10.75 -0.25 8.08
C LEU A 199 -10.16 -1.59 8.54
N VAL A 200 -10.16 -2.58 7.65
CA VAL A 200 -9.52 -3.88 7.88
C VAL A 200 -8.02 -3.68 8.13
N GLY A 201 -7.37 -2.86 7.28
CA GLY A 201 -5.95 -2.53 7.43
C GLY A 201 -5.63 -1.92 8.80
N ILE A 202 -6.40 -0.94 9.25
CA ILE A 202 -6.24 -0.27 10.56
C ILE A 202 -6.43 -1.27 11.70
N ALA A 203 -7.49 -2.07 11.68
CA ALA A 203 -7.80 -3.00 12.77
C ALA A 203 -6.73 -4.09 12.92
N LEU A 204 -6.27 -4.66 11.82
CA LEU A 204 -5.20 -5.66 11.81
C LEU A 204 -3.84 -5.04 12.20
N PHE A 205 -3.53 -3.83 11.72
CA PHE A 205 -2.31 -3.13 12.08
C PHE A 205 -2.25 -2.81 13.57
N LEU A 206 -3.33 -2.26 14.15
CA LEU A 206 -3.39 -1.97 15.59
C LEU A 206 -3.29 -3.24 16.44
N SER A 207 -3.92 -4.34 16.02
CA SER A 207 -3.78 -5.63 16.68
C SER A 207 -2.33 -6.10 16.66
N HIS A 208 -1.67 -6.03 15.50
CA HIS A 208 -0.26 -6.37 15.37
C HIS A 208 0.65 -5.50 16.26
N LEU A 209 0.46 -4.19 16.20
CA LEU A 209 1.24 -3.23 16.99
C LEU A 209 1.08 -3.49 18.51
N ALA A 210 -0.14 -3.78 18.96
CA ALA A 210 -0.44 -4.13 20.35
C ALA A 210 0.28 -5.39 20.80
N HIS A 211 0.32 -6.43 19.96
CA HIS A 211 1.03 -7.68 20.26
C HIS A 211 2.55 -7.53 20.25
N GLU A 212 3.09 -6.68 19.37
CA GLU A 212 4.54 -6.44 19.29
C GLU A 212 5.06 -5.55 20.42
N GLY A 213 4.23 -4.67 20.99
CA GLY A 213 4.61 -3.75 22.06
C GLY A 213 5.73 -2.78 21.67
N LYS A 214 5.87 -2.50 20.38
CA LYS A 214 6.89 -1.61 19.78
C LYS A 214 6.28 -0.27 19.41
N LYS A 215 7.12 0.75 19.25
CA LYS A 215 6.73 1.96 18.52
C LYS A 215 6.53 1.64 17.03
N VAL A 216 5.79 2.49 16.35
CA VAL A 216 5.51 2.30 14.91
C VAL A 216 6.80 2.33 14.08
N SER A 217 7.70 3.27 14.37
CA SER A 217 9.01 3.34 13.71
C SER A 217 9.91 2.12 13.98
N GLU A 218 9.84 1.56 15.19
CA GLU A 218 10.57 0.34 15.56
C GLU A 218 10.02 -0.87 14.82
N LEU A 219 8.69 -0.97 14.70
CA LEU A 219 8.04 -2.03 13.92
C LEU A 219 8.44 -1.92 12.45
N ARG A 220 8.40 -0.71 11.86
CA ARG A 220 8.84 -0.46 10.49
C ARG A 220 10.28 -0.92 10.24
N ALA A 221 11.17 -0.67 11.19
CA ALA A 221 12.58 -1.03 11.10
C ALA A 221 12.85 -2.55 11.12
N THR A 222 11.85 -3.38 11.44
CA THR A 222 11.98 -4.84 11.39
C THR A 222 11.86 -5.40 9.96
N TYR A 223 11.36 -4.61 9.02
CA TYR A 223 11.21 -5.00 7.61
C TYR A 223 12.38 -4.53 6.77
N PRO A 224 12.74 -5.27 5.69
CA PRO A 224 13.79 -4.85 4.77
C PRO A 224 13.54 -3.43 4.23
N PRO A 225 14.56 -2.57 4.19
CA PRO A 225 14.42 -1.23 3.64
C PRO A 225 14.51 -1.28 2.11
N TYR A 226 13.38 -1.18 1.43
CA TYR A 226 13.31 -0.97 -0.01
C TYR A 226 12.71 0.40 -0.31
N PHE A 227 13.20 1.02 -1.39
CA PHE A 227 12.78 2.33 -1.86
C PHE A 227 12.41 2.24 -3.33
N ILE A 228 11.28 2.85 -3.69
CA ILE A 228 10.78 2.86 -5.06
C ILE A 228 10.90 4.26 -5.64
N ALA A 229 11.66 4.40 -6.72
CA ALA A 229 11.67 5.59 -7.55
C ALA A 229 10.58 5.45 -8.64
N LYS A 230 9.79 6.52 -8.83
CA LYS A 230 8.68 6.56 -9.78
C LYS A 230 8.97 7.61 -10.84
N ASN A 231 9.39 7.16 -12.00
CA ASN A 231 9.79 7.99 -13.14
C ASN A 231 8.92 7.70 -14.37
N ARG A 232 9.11 8.48 -15.43
CA ARG A 232 8.51 8.25 -16.73
C ARG A 232 9.44 8.72 -17.86
N VAL A 233 9.25 8.13 -19.03
CA VAL A 233 9.83 8.61 -20.30
C VAL A 233 8.69 9.13 -21.14
N ASP A 234 8.77 10.42 -21.54
CA ASP A 234 7.83 11.03 -22.46
C ASP A 234 8.27 10.69 -23.89
N LEU A 235 7.35 10.21 -24.71
CA LEU A 235 7.59 9.80 -26.09
C LEU A 235 6.71 10.61 -27.05
N THR A 236 7.04 10.58 -28.33
CA THR A 236 6.14 11.15 -29.34
C THR A 236 5.09 10.10 -29.76
N PRO A 237 3.89 10.53 -30.21
CA PRO A 237 2.82 9.60 -30.58
C PRO A 237 3.18 8.64 -31.71
N GLU A 238 4.19 8.94 -32.50
CA GLU A 238 4.65 8.13 -33.63
C GLU A 238 5.50 6.94 -33.19
N ILE A 239 5.98 6.94 -31.94
CA ILE A 239 6.87 5.89 -31.41
C ILE A 239 6.05 4.67 -31.00
N ASP A 240 6.43 3.53 -31.55
CA ASP A 240 5.84 2.23 -31.14
C ASP A 240 6.42 1.78 -29.79
N VAL A 241 5.66 2.06 -28.73
CA VAL A 241 6.01 1.70 -27.36
C VAL A 241 6.18 0.18 -27.18
N ASP A 242 5.34 -0.60 -27.84
CA ASP A 242 5.39 -2.07 -27.70
C ASP A 242 6.66 -2.63 -28.34
N ALA A 243 7.12 -2.05 -29.46
CA ALA A 243 8.40 -2.39 -30.07
C ALA A 243 9.60 -2.04 -29.18
N ILE A 244 9.54 -0.90 -28.47
CA ILE A 244 10.58 -0.52 -27.49
C ILE A 244 10.62 -1.54 -26.35
N LEU A 245 9.47 -1.85 -25.74
CA LEU A 245 9.40 -2.80 -24.64
C LEU A 245 9.91 -4.20 -25.04
N ALA A 246 9.60 -4.63 -26.27
CA ALA A 246 10.11 -5.90 -26.82
C ALA A 246 11.65 -5.88 -26.94
N LYS A 247 12.24 -4.77 -27.41
CA LYS A 247 13.70 -4.62 -27.48
C LYS A 247 14.36 -4.59 -26.10
N VAL A 248 13.77 -3.90 -25.13
CA VAL A 248 14.26 -3.90 -23.75
C VAL A 248 14.24 -5.31 -23.17
N LYS A 249 13.16 -6.06 -23.37
CA LYS A 249 13.07 -7.47 -22.97
C LYS A 249 14.20 -8.33 -23.56
N GLU A 250 14.55 -8.13 -24.85
CA GLU A 250 15.64 -8.87 -25.48
C GLU A 250 17.02 -8.46 -24.93
N ILE A 251 17.24 -7.18 -24.63
CA ILE A 251 18.49 -6.69 -24.04
C ILE A 251 18.73 -7.32 -22.66
N TYR A 252 17.67 -7.46 -21.85
CA TYR A 252 17.74 -7.97 -20.48
C TYR A 252 17.29 -9.43 -20.33
N LYS A 253 17.26 -10.20 -21.40
CA LYS A 253 16.78 -11.61 -21.42
C LYS A 253 17.53 -12.59 -20.50
N ASN A 254 18.68 -12.19 -19.98
CA ASN A 254 19.44 -13.00 -19.01
C ASN A 254 18.98 -12.76 -17.56
N GLU A 255 18.15 -11.76 -17.33
CA GLU A 255 17.53 -11.47 -16.04
C GLU A 255 16.14 -12.15 -15.94
N GLU A 256 15.59 -12.22 -14.74
CA GLU A 256 14.22 -12.70 -14.55
C GLU A 256 13.24 -11.65 -15.09
N ILE A 257 12.46 -12.02 -16.11
CA ILE A 257 11.50 -11.12 -16.76
C ILE A 257 10.07 -11.58 -16.49
N ASN A 258 9.22 -10.64 -16.11
CA ASN A 258 7.78 -10.81 -16.04
C ASN A 258 7.09 -9.80 -16.97
N ASP A 259 6.33 -10.28 -17.94
CA ASP A 259 5.71 -9.47 -18.99
C ASP A 259 4.16 -9.53 -18.99
N ILE A 260 3.56 -9.86 -17.84
CA ILE A 260 2.08 -9.90 -17.72
C ILE A 260 1.43 -8.50 -17.77
N ASP A 261 2.21 -7.44 -17.54
CA ASP A 261 1.77 -6.04 -17.61
C ASP A 261 2.98 -5.15 -17.94
N GLY A 262 3.27 -4.95 -19.22
CA GLY A 262 4.49 -4.30 -19.65
C GLY A 262 5.72 -5.20 -19.54
N VAL A 263 6.82 -4.69 -18.97
CA VAL A 263 8.05 -5.46 -18.76
C VAL A 263 8.63 -5.17 -17.38
N LYS A 264 8.63 -6.15 -16.50
CA LYS A 264 9.37 -6.09 -15.25
C LYS A 264 10.64 -6.91 -15.36
N ILE A 265 11.76 -6.31 -14.99
CA ILE A 265 13.09 -6.92 -14.95
C ILE A 265 13.47 -7.04 -13.48
N ASP A 266 13.55 -8.26 -12.97
CA ASP A 266 14.01 -8.54 -11.61
C ASP A 266 15.51 -8.91 -11.63
N PHE A 267 16.32 -8.07 -10.99
CA PHE A 267 17.72 -8.34 -10.68
C PHE A 267 17.82 -8.98 -9.28
N ALA A 268 19.00 -9.41 -8.91
CA ALA A 268 19.23 -10.06 -7.61
C ALA A 268 18.79 -9.22 -6.41
N ASP A 269 19.07 -7.90 -6.44
CA ASP A 269 18.87 -6.97 -5.33
C ASP A 269 17.92 -5.79 -5.62
N LYS A 270 17.41 -5.68 -6.86
CA LYS A 270 16.58 -4.57 -7.34
C LYS A 270 15.67 -5.03 -8.47
N TRP A 271 14.70 -4.19 -8.84
CA TRP A 271 13.88 -4.43 -10.04
C TRP A 271 13.53 -3.12 -10.76
N VAL A 272 13.19 -3.21 -12.04
CA VAL A 272 12.59 -2.12 -12.82
C VAL A 272 11.34 -2.64 -13.50
N HIS A 273 10.26 -1.87 -13.43
CA HIS A 273 9.00 -2.16 -14.09
C HIS A 273 8.62 -1.06 -15.07
N LEU A 274 8.46 -1.43 -16.33
CA LEU A 274 8.14 -0.56 -17.46
C LEU A 274 6.70 -0.79 -17.89
N ARG A 275 5.88 0.25 -17.87
CA ARG A 275 4.47 0.16 -18.26
C ARG A 275 4.10 1.26 -19.23
N LYS A 276 3.46 0.85 -20.32
CA LYS A 276 2.79 1.78 -21.24
C LYS A 276 1.63 2.48 -20.55
N SER A 277 1.49 3.79 -20.75
CA SER A 277 0.25 4.49 -20.38
C SER A 277 -0.83 4.23 -21.45
N ASN A 278 -2.07 4.06 -20.98
CA ASN A 278 -3.21 3.90 -21.88
C ASN A 278 -3.78 5.24 -22.37
N THR A 279 -3.35 6.36 -21.78
CA THR A 279 -3.93 7.69 -22.04
C THR A 279 -2.93 8.70 -22.59
N GLU A 280 -1.64 8.44 -22.46
CA GLU A 280 -0.57 9.37 -22.82
C GLU A 280 0.56 8.59 -23.52
N PRO A 281 1.33 9.21 -24.43
CA PRO A 281 2.48 8.59 -25.07
C PRO A 281 3.69 8.58 -24.12
N ILE A 282 3.57 7.84 -23.00
CA ILE A 282 4.63 7.70 -22.00
C ILE A 282 4.85 6.25 -21.62
N ILE A 283 6.07 5.95 -21.19
CA ILE A 283 6.41 4.73 -20.46
C ILE A 283 6.63 5.13 -18.99
N ARG A 284 5.86 4.56 -18.09
CA ARG A 284 6.13 4.64 -16.64
C ARG A 284 7.29 3.73 -16.30
N VAL A 285 8.24 4.25 -15.55
CA VAL A 285 9.46 3.54 -15.14
C VAL A 285 9.52 3.56 -13.62
N TYR A 286 9.13 2.45 -13.00
CA TYR A 286 9.27 2.28 -11.56
C TYR A 286 10.45 1.37 -11.29
N SER A 287 11.25 1.73 -10.30
CA SER A 287 12.45 0.97 -9.94
C SER A 287 12.59 0.88 -8.42
N GLU A 288 12.99 -0.28 -7.92
CA GLU A 288 13.18 -0.53 -6.50
C GLU A 288 14.59 -1.04 -6.23
N ALA A 289 15.19 -0.52 -5.15
CA ALA A 289 16.45 -1.00 -4.59
C ALA A 289 16.51 -0.78 -3.07
N SER A 290 17.60 -1.17 -2.44
CA SER A 290 17.84 -1.02 -0.99
C SER A 290 18.08 0.43 -0.54
N THR A 291 18.34 1.36 -1.47
CA THR A 291 18.41 2.81 -1.23
C THR A 291 17.70 3.55 -2.37
N MET A 292 17.27 4.80 -2.12
CA MET A 292 16.63 5.62 -3.15
C MET A 292 17.62 5.94 -4.29
N GLU A 293 18.89 6.22 -3.97
CA GLU A 293 19.93 6.51 -4.96
C GLU A 293 20.13 5.31 -5.90
N ALA A 294 20.18 4.10 -5.38
CA ALA A 294 20.32 2.89 -6.20
C ALA A 294 19.05 2.60 -7.04
N ALA A 295 17.87 2.95 -6.52
CA ALA A 295 16.61 2.84 -7.28
C ALA A 295 16.57 3.85 -8.42
N GLU A 296 16.97 5.10 -8.19
CA GLU A 296 17.06 6.14 -9.20
C GLU A 296 18.13 5.79 -10.26
N GLU A 297 19.29 5.31 -9.85
CA GLU A 297 20.39 4.92 -10.76
C GLU A 297 19.95 3.83 -11.75
N ILE A 298 19.33 2.76 -11.28
CA ILE A 298 18.86 1.69 -12.17
C ILE A 298 17.71 2.16 -13.05
N GLY A 299 16.80 2.98 -12.51
CA GLY A 299 15.72 3.60 -13.28
C GLY A 299 16.26 4.48 -14.42
N GLN A 300 17.23 5.34 -14.13
CA GLN A 300 17.88 6.20 -15.12
C GLN A 300 18.58 5.39 -16.21
N LYS A 301 19.33 4.35 -15.83
CA LYS A 301 19.99 3.46 -16.79
C LYS A 301 19.00 2.86 -17.80
N ILE A 302 17.84 2.42 -17.34
CA ILE A 302 16.81 1.87 -18.24
C ILE A 302 16.14 2.96 -19.08
N MET A 303 15.91 4.15 -18.51
CA MET A 303 15.37 5.29 -19.28
C MET A 303 16.34 5.70 -20.40
N ASP A 304 17.64 5.69 -20.18
CA ASP A 304 18.65 5.98 -21.20
C ASP A 304 18.58 4.97 -22.36
N VAL A 305 18.43 3.67 -22.04
CA VAL A 305 18.22 2.62 -23.05
C VAL A 305 16.92 2.88 -23.85
N ILE A 306 15.82 3.22 -23.18
CA ILE A 306 14.56 3.55 -23.86
C ILE A 306 14.73 4.75 -24.80
N ASN A 307 15.41 5.81 -24.34
CA ASN A 307 15.65 7.01 -25.14
C ASN A 307 16.55 6.73 -26.37
N GLU A 308 17.51 5.82 -26.25
CA GLU A 308 18.31 5.36 -27.38
C GLU A 308 17.50 4.57 -28.42
N LEU A 309 16.59 3.73 -27.95
CA LEU A 309 15.71 2.91 -28.81
C LEU A 309 14.61 3.71 -29.48
N ALA A 310 14.29 4.91 -28.94
CA ALA A 310 13.28 5.82 -29.45
C ALA A 310 13.81 6.80 -30.52
N LYS A 311 15.12 6.83 -30.78
CA LYS A 311 15.76 7.64 -31.86
C LYS A 311 15.60 6.93 -33.21
#